data_fa918fa763ccd5fa17e994c7319fbaed
#
_entry.id   fa918fa763ccd5fa17e994c7319fbaed
#
_cell.length_a   1.000
_cell.length_b   1.000
_cell.length_c   1.000
_cell.angle_alpha   90.00
_cell.angle_beta   90.00
_cell.angle_gamma   90.00
#
_symmetry.space_group_name_H-M   'P 1'
#
loop_
_entity.id
_entity.type
_entity.pdbx_description
1 polymer ?
#
loop_
_entity_poly.entity_id
_entity_poly.type
_entity_poly.pdbx_seq_one_letter_code
_entity_poly.pdbx_strand_id
1 'polypeptide(L)'
;KADRIVVDKSSGRVVELNNRDYGSTETVSITPDVPTSTDKKYLVKEFLTALYEVEQTTREAQVNKLLRMLDPDLSMAMANRLKQNGVLAAEKTESVNSSWELQDLSVDESDPYILRAIGTRKIRRKTSGQDVEESVQLKCKFLLKDSPSTPIRNDNNLRTGFTILRFRVEPVNGKTISPLTLIGDA
;
A
#
# COMPACT_ATOMS: atom_id res chain seq x y z
N LYS A 1 -26.58 -24.19 20.48
CA LYS A 1 -26.55 -24.45 19.03
C LYS A 1 -25.21 -23.92 18.54
N ALA A 2 -24.41 -24.82 17.97
CA ALA A 2 -23.09 -24.44 17.49
C ALA A 2 -23.25 -23.88 16.06
N ASP A 3 -22.93 -22.60 15.88
CA ASP A 3 -22.80 -21.99 14.58
C ASP A 3 -21.60 -22.62 13.86
N ARG A 4 -21.80 -23.07 12.64
CA ARG A 4 -20.69 -23.60 11.84
C ARG A 4 -19.97 -22.45 11.18
N ILE A 5 -18.71 -22.30 11.50
CA ILE A 5 -17.79 -21.39 10.84
C ILE A 5 -17.08 -22.16 9.73
N VAL A 6 -17.24 -21.75 8.49
CA VAL A 6 -16.49 -22.30 7.37
C VAL A 6 -15.39 -21.30 7.01
N VAL A 7 -14.15 -21.78 7.10
CA VAL A 7 -12.99 -21.00 6.66
C VAL A 7 -12.67 -21.43 5.23
N ASP A 8 -12.81 -20.52 4.29
CA ASP A 8 -12.30 -20.74 2.94
C ASP A 8 -10.77 -20.72 2.98
N LYS A 9 -10.18 -21.90 2.78
CA LYS A 9 -8.73 -22.09 2.81
C LYS A 9 -8.01 -21.40 1.64
N SER A 10 -8.71 -21.04 0.58
CA SER A 10 -8.12 -20.38 -0.58
C SER A 10 -8.03 -18.87 -0.39
N SER A 11 -9.00 -18.25 0.25
CA SER A 11 -9.06 -16.81 0.50
C SER A 11 -8.75 -16.42 1.96
N GLY A 12 -8.80 -17.38 2.91
CA GLY A 12 -8.63 -17.17 4.33
C GLY A 12 -9.76 -16.36 4.98
N ARG A 13 -10.88 -16.18 4.29
CA ARG A 13 -12.06 -15.48 4.82
C ARG A 13 -12.93 -16.43 5.63
N VAL A 14 -13.51 -15.89 6.68
CA VAL A 14 -14.46 -16.60 7.55
C VAL A 14 -15.86 -16.27 7.08
N VAL A 15 -16.62 -17.28 6.67
CA VAL A 15 -18.04 -17.16 6.34
C VAL A 15 -18.86 -17.79 7.45
N GLU A 16 -19.70 -16.97 8.08
CA GLU A 16 -20.64 -17.45 9.10
C GLU A 16 -21.91 -18.00 8.40
N LEU A 17 -22.14 -19.29 8.50
CA LEU A 17 -23.34 -19.93 7.96
C LEU A 17 -24.45 -19.93 9.01
N ASN A 18 -25.42 -19.06 8.86
CA ASN A 18 -26.66 -19.11 9.65
C ASN A 18 -27.50 -20.34 9.28
N ASN A 19 -27.51 -21.30 10.18
CA ASN A 19 -28.12 -22.61 9.99
C ASN A 19 -29.63 -22.52 10.28
N ARG A 20 -30.44 -22.01 9.35
CA ARG A 20 -31.91 -22.00 9.49
C ARG A 20 -32.67 -23.06 8.70
N ASP A 21 -32.07 -23.81 7.81
CA ASP A 21 -32.73 -24.85 7.02
C ASP A 21 -31.96 -26.18 7.03
N TYR A 22 -32.36 -27.07 7.94
CA TYR A 22 -32.06 -28.49 7.82
C TYR A 22 -33.07 -29.13 6.82
N GLY A 23 -32.70 -29.30 5.59
CA GLY A 23 -33.55 -30.01 4.64
C GLY A 23 -33.13 -30.08 3.18
N SER A 24 -32.28 -29.21 2.71
CA SER A 24 -31.76 -29.28 1.34
C SER A 24 -30.25 -29.49 1.33
N THR A 25 -29.81 -30.48 0.62
CA THR A 25 -28.42 -30.62 0.18
C THR A 25 -28.14 -29.58 -0.91
N GLU A 26 -28.29 -28.31 -0.61
CA GLU A 26 -27.81 -27.27 -1.48
C GLU A 26 -26.29 -27.19 -1.33
N THR A 27 -25.64 -27.54 -2.43
CA THR A 27 -24.22 -27.27 -2.58
C THR A 27 -24.04 -25.75 -2.53
N VAL A 28 -23.64 -25.21 -1.40
CA VAL A 28 -23.28 -23.78 -1.30
C VAL A 28 -22.07 -23.59 -2.18
N SER A 29 -22.28 -23.12 -3.38
CA SER A 29 -21.23 -22.66 -4.28
C SER A 29 -20.68 -21.38 -3.66
N ILE A 30 -19.54 -21.48 -2.98
CA ILE A 30 -18.78 -20.31 -2.53
C ILE A 30 -18.19 -19.68 -3.79
N THR A 31 -18.84 -18.66 -4.29
CA THR A 31 -18.24 -17.80 -5.32
C THR A 31 -17.03 -17.12 -4.71
N PRO A 32 -15.84 -17.25 -5.33
CA PRO A 32 -14.69 -16.52 -4.88
C PRO A 32 -15.03 -15.03 -4.82
N ASP A 33 -14.71 -14.38 -3.71
CA ASP A 33 -14.91 -12.96 -3.57
C ASP A 33 -14.14 -12.23 -4.68
N VAL A 34 -14.87 -11.56 -5.55
CA VAL A 34 -14.27 -10.75 -6.61
C VAL A 34 -13.66 -9.51 -5.95
N PRO A 35 -12.35 -9.24 -6.16
CA PRO A 35 -11.70 -8.07 -5.61
C PRO A 35 -12.44 -6.78 -5.99
N THR A 36 -12.70 -5.94 -5.00
CA THR A 36 -13.54 -4.75 -5.11
C THR A 36 -12.74 -3.46 -5.19
N SER A 37 -13.41 -2.33 -5.43
CA SER A 37 -12.82 -1.00 -5.33
C SER A 37 -12.28 -0.71 -3.92
N THR A 38 -12.86 -1.30 -2.89
CA THR A 38 -12.39 -1.20 -1.51
C THR A 38 -11.02 -1.85 -1.34
N ASP A 39 -10.80 -3.02 -1.96
CA ASP A 39 -9.52 -3.72 -1.93
C ASP A 39 -8.42 -2.91 -2.64
N LYS A 40 -8.75 -2.25 -3.75
CA LYS A 40 -7.85 -1.33 -4.47
C LYS A 40 -7.46 -0.14 -3.58
N LYS A 41 -8.44 0.49 -2.94
CA LYS A 41 -8.19 1.61 -2.01
C LYS A 41 -7.34 1.17 -0.81
N TYR A 42 -7.62 -0.01 -0.26
CA TYR A 42 -6.83 -0.57 0.83
C TYR A 42 -5.38 -0.76 0.43
N LEU A 43 -5.11 -1.37 -0.74
CA LEU A 43 -3.75 -1.56 -1.25
C LEU A 43 -2.98 -0.23 -1.36
N VAL A 44 -3.60 0.78 -1.97
CA VAL A 44 -2.98 2.10 -2.15
C VAL A 44 -2.72 2.79 -0.81
N LYS A 45 -3.67 2.72 0.14
CA LYS A 45 -3.50 3.26 1.47
C LYS A 45 -2.32 2.62 2.20
N GLU A 46 -2.26 1.29 2.21
CA GLU A 46 -1.17 0.55 2.86
C GLU A 46 0.19 0.84 2.20
N PHE A 47 0.22 0.97 0.88
CA PHE A 47 1.43 1.34 0.15
C PHE A 47 1.92 2.73 0.54
N LEU A 48 1.05 3.74 0.53
CA LEU A 48 1.40 5.12 0.91
C LEU A 48 1.86 5.22 2.36
N THR A 49 1.21 4.49 3.25
CA THR A 49 1.62 4.39 4.66
C THR A 49 3.03 3.79 4.76
N ALA A 50 3.28 2.65 4.12
CA ALA A 50 4.60 2.02 4.15
C ALA A 50 5.70 2.85 3.47
N LEU A 51 5.33 3.66 2.47
CA LEU A 51 6.26 4.55 1.76
C LEU A 51 6.64 5.77 2.58
N TYR A 52 5.66 6.44 3.17
CA TYR A 52 5.81 7.79 3.74
C TYR A 52 5.84 7.84 5.26
N GLU A 53 5.34 6.85 5.97
CA GLU A 53 5.59 6.72 7.40
C GLU A 53 6.97 6.12 7.62
N VAL A 54 7.88 6.92 8.20
CA VAL A 54 9.25 6.49 8.46
C VAL A 54 9.48 6.51 9.95
N GLU A 55 9.70 5.33 10.50
CA GLU A 55 10.19 5.09 11.85
C GLU A 55 11.42 4.19 11.75
N GLN A 56 12.52 4.57 12.37
CA GLN A 56 13.80 3.91 12.19
C GLN A 56 13.78 2.42 12.57
N THR A 57 13.01 2.06 13.60
CA THR A 57 12.90 0.68 14.10
C THR A 57 12.15 -0.27 13.16
N THR A 58 11.22 0.27 12.37
CA THR A 58 10.33 -0.52 11.50
C THR A 58 10.61 -0.32 10.01
N ARG A 59 11.51 0.62 9.65
CA ARG A 59 11.72 1.06 8.28
C ARG A 59 12.04 -0.06 7.29
N GLU A 60 12.91 -0.99 7.67
CA GLU A 60 13.28 -2.11 6.81
C GLU A 60 12.07 -3.02 6.52
N ALA A 61 11.27 -3.31 7.53
CA ALA A 61 10.05 -4.10 7.37
C ALA A 61 9.02 -3.38 6.48
N GLN A 62 8.87 -2.05 6.64
CA GLN A 62 8.00 -1.24 5.80
C GLN A 62 8.45 -1.23 4.34
N VAL A 63 9.75 -1.08 4.07
CA VAL A 63 10.29 -1.15 2.70
C VAL A 63 10.05 -2.53 2.09
N ASN A 64 10.30 -3.59 2.81
CA ASN A 64 10.01 -4.95 2.34
C ASN A 64 8.51 -5.15 2.06
N LYS A 65 7.63 -4.58 2.90
CA LYS A 65 6.18 -4.63 2.70
C LYS A 65 5.78 -3.89 1.42
N LEU A 66 6.24 -2.65 1.22
CA LEU A 66 5.87 -1.87 0.03
C LEU A 66 6.36 -2.51 -1.27
N LEU A 67 7.56 -3.10 -1.29
CA LEU A 67 8.11 -3.76 -2.48
C LEU A 67 7.26 -4.96 -2.92
N ARG A 68 6.61 -5.65 -1.99
CA ARG A 68 5.71 -6.78 -2.29
C ARG A 68 4.37 -6.33 -2.90
N MET A 69 3.98 -5.07 -2.74
CA MET A 69 2.75 -4.52 -3.32
C MET A 69 2.92 -4.11 -4.77
N LEU A 70 4.16 -3.99 -5.24
CA LEU A 70 4.50 -3.57 -6.59
C LEU A 70 4.54 -4.75 -7.56
N ASP A 71 4.30 -4.46 -8.84
CA ASP A 71 4.65 -5.38 -9.92
C ASP A 71 6.14 -5.73 -9.85
N PRO A 72 6.58 -6.95 -10.22
CA PRO A 72 7.96 -7.38 -10.09
C PRO A 72 8.98 -6.42 -10.72
N ASP A 73 8.72 -5.90 -11.92
CA ASP A 73 9.63 -4.99 -12.61
C ASP A 73 9.72 -3.64 -11.88
N LEU A 74 8.59 -3.11 -11.45
CA LEU A 74 8.53 -1.88 -10.67
C LEU A 74 9.17 -2.05 -9.29
N SER A 75 8.99 -3.20 -8.66
CA SER A 75 9.60 -3.55 -7.37
C SER A 75 11.12 -3.53 -7.47
N MET A 76 11.66 -4.15 -8.52
CA MET A 76 13.11 -4.18 -8.76
C MET A 76 13.66 -2.77 -9.06
N ALA A 77 12.96 -1.99 -9.90
CA ALA A 77 13.33 -0.61 -10.18
C ALA A 77 13.33 0.26 -8.93
N MET A 78 12.32 0.14 -8.08
CA MET A 78 12.23 0.86 -6.81
C MET A 78 13.32 0.46 -5.83
N ALA A 79 13.58 -0.84 -5.66
CA ALA A 79 14.64 -1.33 -4.79
C ALA A 79 16.02 -0.81 -5.22
N ASN A 80 16.31 -0.85 -6.52
CA ASN A 80 17.54 -0.30 -7.08
C ASN A 80 17.65 1.20 -6.84
N ARG A 81 16.57 1.94 -7.04
CA ARG A 81 16.53 3.40 -6.82
C ARG A 81 16.77 3.77 -5.36
N LEU A 82 16.11 3.08 -4.43
CA LEU A 82 16.33 3.28 -2.99
C LEU A 82 17.78 3.04 -2.59
N LYS A 83 18.41 2.01 -3.19
CA LYS A 83 19.81 1.67 -2.95
C LYS A 83 20.78 2.67 -3.60
N GLN A 84 20.60 2.99 -4.89
CA GLN A 84 21.51 3.87 -5.65
C GLN A 84 21.49 5.30 -5.14
N ASN A 85 20.31 5.81 -4.77
CA ASN A 85 20.16 7.16 -4.24
C ASN A 85 20.52 7.25 -2.74
N GLY A 86 20.91 6.13 -2.12
CA GLY A 86 21.28 6.11 -0.71
C GLY A 86 20.17 6.56 0.24
N VAL A 87 18.91 6.46 -0.17
CA VAL A 87 17.77 6.99 0.58
C VAL A 87 17.70 6.44 1.99
N LEU A 88 17.81 5.10 2.13
CA LEU A 88 17.73 4.46 3.45
C LEU A 88 18.90 4.83 4.35
N ALA A 89 20.11 5.00 3.75
CA ALA A 89 21.28 5.45 4.48
C ALA A 89 21.12 6.91 4.94
N ALA A 90 20.61 7.78 4.08
CA ALA A 90 20.32 9.17 4.40
C ALA A 90 19.22 9.30 5.47
N GLU A 91 18.14 8.55 5.35
CA GLU A 91 17.07 8.50 6.37
C GLU A 91 17.64 8.14 7.76
N LYS A 92 18.54 7.15 7.81
CA LYS A 92 19.20 6.74 9.05
C LYS A 92 20.17 7.81 9.58
N THR A 93 21.00 8.38 8.72
CA THR A 93 22.02 9.39 9.11
C THR A 93 21.36 10.66 9.61
N GLU A 94 20.29 11.11 8.97
CA GLU A 94 19.55 12.30 9.34
C GLU A 94 18.47 12.02 10.42
N SER A 95 18.41 10.80 10.94
CA SER A 95 17.40 10.38 11.93
C SER A 95 15.98 10.77 11.50
N VAL A 96 15.65 10.50 10.23
CA VAL A 96 14.37 10.89 9.64
C VAL A 96 13.24 10.16 10.36
N ASN A 97 12.23 10.94 10.76
CA ASN A 97 10.93 10.47 11.20
C ASN A 97 9.87 11.18 10.37
N SER A 98 8.93 10.45 9.80
CA SER A 98 7.87 11.08 9.05
C SER A 98 6.53 10.38 9.23
N SER A 99 5.46 11.16 9.14
CA SER A 99 4.09 10.71 9.16
C SER A 99 3.37 11.04 7.86
N TRP A 100 2.37 10.23 7.54
CA TRP A 100 1.51 10.40 6.38
C TRP A 100 0.06 10.56 6.80
N GLU A 101 -0.58 11.61 6.32
CA GLU A 101 -2.00 11.87 6.54
C GLU A 101 -2.72 11.86 5.19
N LEU A 102 -3.46 10.78 4.93
CA LEU A 102 -4.27 10.64 3.71
C LEU A 102 -5.52 11.52 3.84
N GLN A 103 -5.70 12.46 2.89
CA GLN A 103 -6.81 13.41 2.87
C GLN A 103 -7.94 12.96 1.92
N ASP A 104 -7.57 12.43 0.76
CA ASP A 104 -8.52 11.91 -0.23
C ASP A 104 -7.96 10.68 -0.94
N LEU A 105 -8.85 9.75 -1.30
CA LEU A 105 -8.53 8.57 -2.10
C LEU A 105 -9.74 8.18 -2.94
N SER A 106 -9.63 8.39 -4.23
CA SER A 106 -10.67 8.15 -5.20
C SER A 106 -10.23 7.23 -6.34
N VAL A 107 -11.19 6.50 -6.89
CA VAL A 107 -11.03 5.74 -8.14
C VAL A 107 -11.38 6.67 -9.28
N ASP A 108 -10.63 6.61 -10.37
CA ASP A 108 -10.91 7.41 -11.57
C ASP A 108 -12.22 6.93 -12.22
N GLU A 109 -13.07 7.88 -12.65
CA GLU A 109 -14.36 7.56 -13.25
C GLU A 109 -14.24 6.89 -14.63
N SER A 110 -13.15 7.17 -15.34
CA SER A 110 -12.92 6.65 -16.69
C SER A 110 -12.20 5.30 -16.72
N ASP A 111 -11.42 4.97 -15.67
CA ASP A 111 -10.67 3.73 -15.57
C ASP A 111 -10.64 3.23 -14.11
N PRO A 112 -11.32 2.11 -13.82
CA PRO A 112 -11.40 1.57 -12.47
C PRO A 112 -10.05 1.03 -11.92
N TYR A 113 -9.00 0.97 -12.74
CA TYR A 113 -7.64 0.62 -12.31
C TYR A 113 -6.76 1.82 -11.97
N ILE A 114 -7.25 3.02 -12.24
CA ILE A 114 -6.56 4.25 -11.87
C ILE A 114 -7.11 4.77 -10.55
N LEU A 115 -6.22 4.99 -9.58
CA LEU A 115 -6.55 5.63 -8.31
C LEU A 115 -5.76 6.91 -8.15
N ARG A 116 -6.38 7.87 -7.47
CA ARG A 116 -5.76 9.16 -7.12
C ARG A 116 -5.84 9.34 -5.63
N ALA A 117 -4.74 9.75 -5.04
CA ALA A 117 -4.66 10.06 -3.62
C ALA A 117 -4.09 11.46 -3.42
N ILE A 118 -4.56 12.13 -2.39
CA ILE A 118 -4.00 13.38 -1.89
C ILE A 118 -3.74 13.21 -0.41
N GLY A 119 -2.58 13.63 0.04
CA GLY A 119 -2.24 13.58 1.44
C GLY A 119 -1.09 14.49 1.79
N THR A 120 -0.85 14.64 3.07
CA THR A 120 0.23 15.46 3.61
C THR A 120 1.27 14.59 4.29
N ARG A 121 2.52 14.73 3.87
CA ARG A 121 3.67 14.15 4.55
C ARG A 121 4.31 15.20 5.44
N LYS A 122 4.51 14.87 6.71
CA LYS A 122 5.26 15.67 7.67
C LYS A 122 6.56 14.95 7.97
N ILE A 123 7.69 15.64 7.79
CA ILE A 123 9.03 15.07 7.93
C ILE A 123 9.76 15.85 9.02
N ARG A 124 10.33 15.13 9.97
CA ARG A 124 11.29 15.65 10.95
C ARG A 124 12.62 14.97 10.71
N ARG A 125 13.69 15.75 10.59
CA ARG A 125 15.05 15.25 10.38
C ARG A 125 16.09 16.11 11.05
N LYS A 126 17.28 15.54 11.27
CA LYS A 126 18.45 16.29 11.78
C LYS A 126 19.38 16.62 10.63
N THR A 127 19.60 17.92 10.40
CA THR A 127 20.55 18.40 9.40
C THR A 127 21.58 19.29 10.10
N SER A 128 22.85 18.90 10.02
CA SER A 128 23.96 19.65 10.69
C SER A 128 23.72 19.88 12.18
N GLY A 129 23.11 18.91 12.87
CA GLY A 129 22.82 18.98 14.30
C GLY A 129 21.56 19.78 14.67
N GLN A 130 20.86 20.36 13.71
CA GLN A 130 19.60 21.07 13.91
C GLN A 130 18.39 20.22 13.51
N ASP A 131 17.33 20.30 14.27
CA ASP A 131 16.05 19.69 13.92
C ASP A 131 15.36 20.55 12.84
N VAL A 132 15.02 19.93 11.72
CA VAL A 132 14.30 20.54 10.61
C VAL A 132 12.98 19.83 10.44
N GLU A 133 11.89 20.60 10.39
CA GLU A 133 10.54 20.09 10.08
C GLU A 133 10.09 20.60 8.71
N GLU A 134 9.60 19.68 7.89
CA GLU A 134 9.03 19.97 6.57
C GLU A 134 7.63 19.37 6.50
N SER A 135 6.73 20.09 5.85
CA SER A 135 5.39 19.58 5.52
C SER A 135 5.12 19.79 4.05
N VAL A 136 4.70 18.72 3.38
CA VAL A 136 4.40 18.76 1.95
C VAL A 136 3.12 18.03 1.65
N GLN A 137 2.26 18.67 0.84
CA GLN A 137 1.07 18.04 0.30
C GLN A 137 1.40 17.41 -1.05
N LEU A 138 1.09 16.13 -1.20
CA LEU A 138 1.41 15.32 -2.37
C LEU A 138 0.14 14.86 -3.07
N LYS A 139 0.18 14.86 -4.41
CA LYS A 139 -0.77 14.17 -5.28
C LYS A 139 -0.11 12.90 -5.79
N CYS A 140 -0.81 11.79 -5.63
CA CYS A 140 -0.34 10.49 -6.05
C CYS A 140 -1.32 9.91 -7.06
N LYS A 141 -0.81 9.35 -8.16
CA LYS A 141 -1.60 8.62 -9.16
C LYS A 141 -1.06 7.21 -9.28
N PHE A 142 -1.95 6.24 -9.24
CA PHE A 142 -1.63 4.82 -9.31
C PHE A 142 -2.33 4.18 -10.49
N LEU A 143 -1.64 3.26 -11.16
CA LEU A 143 -2.23 2.30 -12.07
C LEU A 143 -2.05 0.92 -11.46
N LEU A 144 -3.16 0.24 -11.23
CA LEU A 144 -3.20 -1.11 -10.69
C LEU A 144 -3.37 -2.14 -11.81
N LYS A 145 -3.04 -3.40 -11.53
CA LYS A 145 -3.43 -4.54 -12.35
C LYS A 145 -3.93 -5.68 -11.48
N ASP A 146 -4.72 -6.57 -12.05
CA ASP A 146 -5.12 -7.80 -11.41
C ASP A 146 -3.88 -8.66 -11.14
N SER A 147 -3.84 -9.22 -9.95
CA SER A 147 -2.79 -10.13 -9.54
C SER A 147 -3.42 -11.26 -8.76
N PRO A 148 -3.75 -12.36 -9.44
CA PRO A 148 -4.28 -13.52 -8.76
C PRO A 148 -3.31 -13.95 -7.66
N SER A 149 -3.87 -14.36 -6.52
CA SER A 149 -3.09 -14.78 -5.36
C SER A 149 -2.17 -15.93 -5.73
N THR A 150 -0.88 -15.70 -5.71
CA THR A 150 0.11 -16.75 -5.78
C THR A 150 0.48 -17.21 -4.36
N PRO A 151 0.97 -18.43 -4.16
CA PRO A 151 1.43 -18.90 -2.85
C PRO A 151 2.46 -17.96 -2.19
N ILE A 152 3.24 -17.24 -2.98
CA ILE A 152 4.25 -16.27 -2.52
C ILE A 152 3.59 -15.01 -1.93
N ARG A 153 2.32 -14.72 -2.28
CA ARG A 153 1.54 -13.57 -1.78
C ARG A 153 0.58 -13.93 -0.66
N ASN A 154 0.81 -15.03 0.01
CA ASN A 154 0.01 -15.49 1.14
C ASN A 154 0.21 -14.64 2.42
N ASP A 155 0.74 -13.44 2.31
CA ASP A 155 0.75 -12.47 3.38
C ASP A 155 -0.68 -11.94 3.56
N ASN A 156 -1.28 -12.25 4.72
CA ASN A 156 -2.67 -11.92 5.03
C ASN A 156 -3.01 -10.43 4.87
N ASN A 157 -2.00 -9.55 4.94
CA ASN A 157 -2.14 -8.11 4.82
C ASN A 157 -2.16 -7.61 3.36
N LEU A 158 -1.84 -8.45 2.36
CA LEU A 158 -1.68 -8.04 0.97
C LEU A 158 -2.61 -8.80 0.00
N ARG A 159 -3.60 -9.52 0.51
CA ARG A 159 -4.56 -10.30 -0.30
C ARG A 159 -5.64 -9.42 -0.93
N THR A 160 -5.24 -8.38 -1.63
CA THR A 160 -6.20 -7.50 -2.30
C THR A 160 -6.59 -7.99 -3.70
N GLY A 161 -5.86 -8.94 -4.27
CA GLY A 161 -6.04 -9.38 -5.65
C GLY A 161 -5.45 -8.42 -6.70
N PHE A 162 -4.73 -7.38 -6.26
CA PHE A 162 -4.14 -6.36 -7.12
C PHE A 162 -2.66 -6.14 -6.81
N THR A 163 -1.93 -5.60 -7.80
CA THR A 163 -0.60 -5.01 -7.65
C THR A 163 -0.55 -3.63 -8.26
N ILE A 164 0.38 -2.82 -7.79
CA ILE A 164 0.67 -1.50 -8.35
C ILE A 164 1.60 -1.70 -9.55
N LEU A 165 1.11 -1.37 -10.74
CA LEU A 165 1.86 -1.45 -11.98
C LEU A 165 2.69 -0.19 -12.23
N ARG A 166 2.13 0.98 -11.87
CA ARG A 166 2.80 2.29 -11.94
C ARG A 166 2.29 3.21 -10.85
N PHE A 167 3.15 4.10 -10.38
CA PHE A 167 2.71 5.21 -9.56
C PHE A 167 3.54 6.45 -9.86
N ARG A 168 2.92 7.61 -9.65
CA ARG A 168 3.52 8.92 -9.83
C ARG A 168 3.14 9.82 -8.66
N VAL A 169 4.10 10.61 -8.22
CA VAL A 169 3.93 11.53 -7.09
C VAL A 169 4.34 12.94 -7.52
N GLU A 170 3.51 13.91 -7.22
CA GLU A 170 3.75 15.32 -7.51
C GLU A 170 3.40 16.18 -6.29
N PRO A 171 4.19 17.21 -5.96
CA PRO A 171 3.81 18.17 -4.94
C PRO A 171 2.62 19.02 -5.44
N VAL A 172 1.67 19.29 -4.57
CA VAL A 172 0.48 20.10 -4.93
C VAL A 172 0.86 21.51 -5.34
N ASN A 173 1.87 22.10 -4.69
CA ASN A 173 2.20 23.52 -4.85
C ASN A 173 3.49 23.79 -5.66
N GLY A 174 3.98 22.83 -6.44
CA GLY A 174 5.16 23.01 -7.32
C GLY A 174 6.46 23.35 -6.59
N LYS A 175 6.51 23.22 -5.26
CA LYS A 175 7.74 23.49 -4.49
C LYS A 175 8.77 22.42 -4.80
N THR A 176 10.00 22.86 -5.06
CA THR A 176 11.16 21.96 -5.14
C THR A 176 11.34 21.31 -3.77
N ILE A 177 11.25 19.99 -3.74
CA ILE A 177 11.27 19.22 -2.50
C ILE A 177 12.55 18.40 -2.47
N SER A 178 13.08 18.19 -1.26
CA SER A 178 14.23 17.32 -1.02
C SER A 178 14.02 15.94 -1.68
N PRO A 179 15.07 15.33 -2.27
CA PRO A 179 15.01 13.97 -2.80
C PRO A 179 14.44 12.93 -1.84
N LEU A 180 14.60 13.15 -0.53
CA LEU A 180 14.03 12.31 0.53
C LEU A 180 12.50 12.42 0.60
N THR A 181 11.92 13.47 0.06
CA THR A 181 10.48 13.73 0.10
C THR A 181 9.75 13.13 -1.10
N LEU A 182 10.43 13.09 -2.26
CA LEU A 182 9.92 12.54 -3.53
C LEU A 182 10.48 11.13 -3.80
N ILE A 183 10.30 10.22 -2.87
CA ILE A 183 10.51 8.82 -3.16
C ILE A 183 9.28 8.35 -3.92
N GLY A 184 9.27 8.42 -5.23
CA GLY A 184 8.09 7.92 -5.88
C GLY A 184 7.82 8.23 -7.35
N ASP A 185 8.78 8.68 -8.12
CA ASP A 185 8.68 8.66 -9.58
C ASP A 185 9.34 7.38 -10.11
N ALA A 186 8.52 6.43 -10.51
CA ALA A 186 8.94 5.26 -11.29
C ALA A 186 8.01 5.08 -12.47
#